data_28e4c8d1c5c5e39a3ac919021496debb
#
_entry.id   28e4c8d1c5c5e39a3ac919021496debb
#
_cell.length_a   1.000
_cell.length_b   1.000
_cell.length_c   1.000
_cell.angle_alpha   90.00
_cell.angle_beta   90.00
_cell.angle_gamma   90.00
#
_symmetry.space_group_name_H-M   'P 1'
#
loop_
_entity.id
_entity.type
_entity.pdbx_description
1 polymer ?
#
loop_
_entity_poly.entity_id
_entity_poly.type
_entity_poly.pdbx_seq_one_letter_code
_entity_poly.pdbx_strand_id
1 'polypeptide(L)'
;MAGSAHLVLVDGTISLRPEAVMFAALMDGWRLQQESRLLAAPTVESRDKTLRRFQEFTGEYPWRWTPADIEEWSVSLRSAGRSRTTIRAYQNAVAMFCDFACDGRYGWGVECEARFGEHPSQICHDWNTADHVADYEADPARRPFTRAELQGFFDFADERVATARAHGRKGGLAAWRDTALFKVTYAWGLRRREAAMLDVTDFSTNPAAPELGRFGMLSVRWGKAMRGSPPRRRNVASVMPWAVEVVGEYLAEVRPLYGSTGTSALWLTERGSRISARHINERFCAYRDAMGLPAELTPHCLRHSYVSHLVEDGVDPLFVQQQVGHSWASTTAIYTSVSGDYKNKVMREALARAFEEEER
;
A
#
# COMPACT_ATOMS: atom_id res chain seq x y z
N MET A 1 -28.48 -9.59 14.93
CA MET A 1 -27.52 -9.04 13.96
C MET A 1 -26.10 -9.44 14.38
N ALA A 2 -25.22 -9.75 13.47
CA ALA A 2 -23.82 -10.02 13.81
C ALA A 2 -23.24 -8.80 14.54
N GLY A 3 -22.58 -9.03 15.70
CA GLY A 3 -22.05 -7.95 16.52
C GLY A 3 -23.02 -7.28 17.48
N SER A 4 -24.28 -7.74 17.62
CA SER A 4 -25.19 -7.21 18.63
C SER A 4 -24.75 -7.56 20.04
N ALA A 5 -25.09 -6.69 21.02
CA ALA A 5 -24.76 -6.88 22.44
C ALA A 5 -25.25 -8.22 22.96
N HIS A 6 -26.47 -8.60 22.64
CA HIS A 6 -27.09 -9.88 23.02
C HIS A 6 -26.31 -11.11 22.57
N LEU A 7 -25.57 -11.05 21.44
CA LEU A 7 -24.80 -12.19 20.91
C LEU A 7 -23.34 -12.23 21.42
N VAL A 8 -22.81 -11.13 21.90
CA VAL A 8 -21.40 -10.97 22.26
C VAL A 8 -21.19 -10.95 23.78
N LEU A 9 -22.13 -10.37 24.51
CA LEU A 9 -22.06 -10.33 25.97
C LEU A 9 -22.47 -11.67 26.57
N VAL A 10 -21.63 -12.17 27.49
CA VAL A 10 -21.93 -13.36 28.30
C VAL A 10 -22.56 -12.89 29.62
N ASP A 11 -23.77 -13.36 29.90
CA ASP A 11 -24.47 -13.03 31.15
C ASP A 11 -23.79 -13.66 32.36
N GLY A 12 -23.73 -12.92 33.46
CA GLY A 12 -23.38 -13.45 34.81
C GLY A 12 -21.91 -13.37 35.17
N THR A 13 -21.02 -12.78 34.41
CA THR A 13 -19.61 -12.63 34.79
C THR A 13 -19.39 -11.34 35.59
N ILE A 14 -19.10 -11.45 36.86
CA ILE A 14 -18.67 -10.31 37.69
C ILE A 14 -17.21 -10.02 37.38
N SER A 15 -16.93 -8.90 36.76
CA SER A 15 -15.58 -8.45 36.40
C SER A 15 -15.10 -7.36 37.38
N LEU A 16 -13.81 -7.43 37.76
CA LEU A 16 -13.14 -6.35 38.52
C LEU A 16 -12.95 -5.07 37.68
N ARG A 17 -13.12 -5.16 36.36
CA ARG A 17 -13.03 -4.01 35.42
C ARG A 17 -14.16 -4.08 34.40
N PRO A 18 -15.40 -3.77 34.79
CA PRO A 18 -16.57 -3.94 33.95
C PRO A 18 -16.53 -3.08 32.71
N GLU A 19 -15.96 -1.86 32.75
CA GLU A 19 -15.81 -0.96 31.64
C GLU A 19 -14.85 -1.53 30.57
N ALA A 20 -13.71 -2.07 30.96
CA ALA A 20 -12.75 -2.68 30.03
C ALA A 20 -13.34 -3.93 29.35
N VAL A 21 -14.12 -4.73 30.06
CA VAL A 21 -14.81 -5.89 29.51
C VAL A 21 -15.88 -5.46 28.50
N MET A 22 -16.67 -4.43 28.83
CA MET A 22 -17.67 -3.89 27.92
C MET A 22 -17.02 -3.32 26.66
N PHE A 23 -15.93 -2.56 26.78
CA PHE A 23 -15.19 -2.05 25.62
C PHE A 23 -14.64 -3.17 24.75
N ALA A 24 -14.09 -4.23 25.34
CA ALA A 24 -13.61 -5.39 24.57
C ALA A 24 -14.78 -6.06 23.81
N ALA A 25 -15.93 -6.25 24.47
CA ALA A 25 -17.11 -6.83 23.84
C ALA A 25 -17.66 -5.94 22.70
N LEU A 26 -17.69 -4.61 22.87
CA LEU A 26 -18.03 -3.64 21.82
C LEU A 26 -17.11 -3.75 20.61
N MET A 27 -15.80 -3.84 20.86
CA MET A 27 -14.80 -4.01 19.80
C MET A 27 -14.96 -5.34 19.04
N ASP A 28 -15.24 -6.43 19.76
CA ASP A 28 -15.50 -7.75 19.15
C ASP A 28 -16.81 -7.74 18.35
N GLY A 29 -17.85 -7.10 18.86
CA GLY A 29 -19.11 -6.88 18.12
C GLY A 29 -18.90 -6.10 16.84
N TRP A 30 -18.11 -5.02 16.88
CA TRP A 30 -17.78 -4.25 15.68
C TRP A 30 -16.92 -5.03 14.69
N ARG A 31 -15.99 -5.84 15.19
CA ARG A 31 -15.21 -6.76 14.36
C ARG A 31 -16.12 -7.74 13.59
N LEU A 32 -17.03 -8.40 14.29
CA LEU A 32 -18.01 -9.31 13.68
C LEU A 32 -18.86 -8.62 12.62
N GLN A 33 -19.30 -7.39 12.88
CA GLN A 33 -20.05 -6.58 11.91
C GLN A 33 -19.22 -6.27 10.66
N GLN A 34 -17.94 -5.94 10.81
CA GLN A 34 -17.04 -5.68 9.69
C GLN A 34 -16.73 -6.95 8.88
N GLU A 35 -16.49 -8.07 9.55
CA GLU A 35 -16.25 -9.37 8.93
C GLU A 35 -17.48 -9.87 8.16
N SER A 36 -18.70 -9.69 8.71
CA SER A 36 -19.94 -10.02 8.01
C SER A 36 -20.15 -9.22 6.71
N ARG A 37 -19.51 -8.04 6.61
CA ARG A 37 -19.47 -7.21 5.40
C ARG A 37 -18.30 -7.54 4.48
N LEU A 38 -17.59 -8.64 4.74
CA LEU A 38 -16.44 -9.14 3.97
C LEU A 38 -15.29 -8.11 3.84
N LEU A 39 -15.07 -7.28 4.89
CA LEU A 39 -13.92 -6.40 4.93
C LEU A 39 -12.63 -7.22 5.08
N ALA A 40 -11.56 -6.78 4.43
CA ALA A 40 -10.26 -7.45 4.51
C ALA A 40 -9.70 -7.38 5.95
N ALA A 41 -9.18 -8.48 6.48
CA ALA A 41 -8.62 -8.58 7.82
C ALA A 41 -7.62 -7.45 8.18
N PRO A 42 -6.67 -7.02 7.31
CA PRO A 42 -5.79 -5.89 7.61
C PRO A 42 -6.52 -4.55 7.81
N THR A 43 -7.70 -4.37 7.18
CA THR A 43 -8.53 -3.18 7.36
C THR A 43 -9.18 -3.20 8.74
N VAL A 44 -9.73 -4.34 9.14
CA VAL A 44 -10.35 -4.55 10.45
C VAL A 44 -9.30 -4.33 11.56
N GLU A 45 -8.13 -4.96 11.45
CA GLU A 45 -7.03 -4.79 12.40
C GLU A 45 -6.53 -3.33 12.51
N SER A 46 -6.44 -2.63 11.37
CA SER A 46 -6.00 -1.23 11.37
C SER A 46 -6.99 -0.33 12.11
N ARG A 47 -8.28 -0.57 11.94
CA ARG A 47 -9.35 0.16 12.63
C ARG A 47 -9.36 -0.16 14.12
N ASP A 48 -9.22 -1.44 14.50
CA ASP A 48 -9.10 -1.87 15.88
C ASP A 48 -7.95 -1.14 16.60
N LYS A 49 -6.75 -1.13 15.99
CA LYS A 49 -5.60 -0.39 16.52
C LYS A 49 -5.86 1.12 16.66
N THR A 50 -6.63 1.70 15.74
CA THR A 50 -6.97 3.12 15.80
C THR A 50 -7.86 3.42 16.98
N LEU A 51 -8.90 2.61 17.22
CA LEU A 51 -9.82 2.77 18.35
C LEU A 51 -9.10 2.60 19.69
N ARG A 52 -8.22 1.59 19.84
CA ARG A 52 -7.43 1.41 21.05
C ARG A 52 -6.53 2.61 21.33
N ARG A 53 -5.88 3.16 20.30
CA ARG A 53 -5.08 4.40 20.47
C ARG A 53 -5.92 5.59 20.89
N PHE A 54 -7.14 5.71 20.36
CA PHE A 54 -8.04 6.77 20.77
C PHE A 54 -8.48 6.60 22.21
N GLN A 55 -8.87 5.41 22.61
CA GLN A 55 -9.21 5.08 24.01
C GLN A 55 -8.02 5.32 24.97
N GLU A 56 -6.78 4.93 24.57
CA GLU A 56 -5.57 5.20 25.35
C GLU A 56 -5.29 6.70 25.49
N PHE A 57 -5.60 7.50 24.45
CA PHE A 57 -5.42 8.95 24.47
C PHE A 57 -6.40 9.65 25.41
N THR A 58 -7.69 9.29 25.32
CA THR A 58 -8.73 9.90 26.15
C THR A 58 -8.69 9.40 27.59
N GLY A 59 -8.21 8.18 27.83
CA GLY A 59 -8.34 7.48 29.10
C GLY A 59 -9.77 7.05 29.42
N GLU A 60 -10.73 7.38 28.55
CA GLU A 60 -12.17 7.15 28.71
C GLU A 60 -12.71 6.09 27.75
N TYR A 61 -13.92 5.62 28.02
CA TYR A 61 -14.62 4.62 27.24
C TYR A 61 -15.71 5.23 26.33
N PRO A 62 -16.18 4.54 25.27
CA PRO A 62 -17.06 5.09 24.24
C PRO A 62 -18.34 5.78 24.73
N TRP A 63 -18.86 5.39 25.88
CA TRP A 63 -20.06 6.00 26.49
C TRP A 63 -19.77 7.34 27.18
N ARG A 64 -18.47 7.73 27.32
CA ARG A 64 -18.03 9.03 27.86
C ARG A 64 -17.28 9.89 26.85
N TRP A 65 -17.04 9.39 25.66
CA TRP A 65 -16.35 10.17 24.65
C TRP A 65 -17.18 11.39 24.25
N THR A 66 -16.49 12.51 24.03
CA THR A 66 -17.06 13.80 23.67
C THR A 66 -16.49 14.33 22.36
N PRO A 67 -17.15 15.26 21.68
CA PRO A 67 -16.58 15.94 20.51
C PRO A 67 -15.23 16.62 20.80
N ALA A 68 -14.98 17.11 22.01
CA ALA A 68 -13.69 17.69 22.41
C ALA A 68 -12.55 16.68 22.33
N ASP A 69 -12.80 15.41 22.70
CA ASP A 69 -11.76 14.36 22.66
C ASP A 69 -11.22 14.13 21.24
N ILE A 70 -12.09 14.12 20.23
CA ILE A 70 -11.64 13.94 18.83
C ILE A 70 -10.90 15.18 18.30
N GLU A 71 -11.26 16.37 18.76
CA GLU A 71 -10.57 17.62 18.43
C GLU A 71 -9.17 17.64 19.03
N GLU A 72 -9.05 17.38 20.34
CA GLU A 72 -7.77 17.34 21.07
C GLU A 72 -6.85 16.26 20.49
N TRP A 73 -7.40 15.07 20.21
CA TRP A 73 -6.61 14.02 19.58
C TRP A 73 -6.10 14.40 18.19
N SER A 74 -6.93 15.06 17.41
CA SER A 74 -6.56 15.54 16.07
C SER A 74 -5.42 16.55 16.13
N VAL A 75 -5.46 17.48 17.09
CA VAL A 75 -4.37 18.44 17.36
C VAL A 75 -3.10 17.71 17.79
N SER A 76 -3.20 16.73 18.71
CA SER A 76 -2.08 15.91 19.16
C SER A 76 -1.43 15.15 18.00
N LEU A 77 -2.23 14.51 17.16
CA LEU A 77 -1.74 13.80 15.98
C LEU A 77 -1.01 14.72 15.00
N ARG A 78 -1.53 15.93 14.80
CA ARG A 78 -0.90 16.94 13.96
C ARG A 78 0.44 17.40 14.53
N SER A 79 0.50 17.67 15.82
CA SER A 79 1.73 18.03 16.54
C SER A 79 2.78 16.91 16.49
N ALA A 80 2.35 15.65 16.46
CA ALA A 80 3.20 14.48 16.25
C ALA A 80 3.58 14.25 14.77
N GLY A 81 3.33 15.23 13.89
CA GLY A 81 3.72 15.18 12.47
C GLY A 81 2.92 14.21 11.61
N ARG A 82 1.71 13.81 12.03
CA ARG A 82 0.86 12.95 11.20
C ARG A 82 0.26 13.73 10.04
N SER A 83 0.26 13.11 8.85
CA SER A 83 -0.34 13.74 7.67
C SER A 83 -1.86 13.92 7.83
N ARG A 84 -2.44 14.95 7.20
CA ARG A 84 -3.88 15.20 7.17
C ARG A 84 -4.67 13.96 6.73
N THR A 85 -4.18 13.24 5.72
CA THR A 85 -4.81 12.00 5.24
C THR A 85 -4.84 10.91 6.32
N THR A 86 -3.78 10.80 7.14
CA THR A 86 -3.72 9.85 8.25
C THR A 86 -4.69 10.23 9.35
N ILE A 87 -4.72 11.52 9.73
CA ILE A 87 -5.65 12.05 10.76
C ILE A 87 -7.09 11.79 10.33
N ARG A 88 -7.45 12.15 9.09
CA ARG A 88 -8.76 11.87 8.53
C ARG A 88 -9.12 10.39 8.52
N ALA A 89 -8.18 9.51 8.19
CA ALA A 89 -8.42 8.06 8.23
C ALA A 89 -8.71 7.56 9.66
N TYR A 90 -8.07 8.15 10.66
CA TYR A 90 -8.30 7.85 12.07
C TYR A 90 -9.67 8.39 12.52
N GLN A 91 -10.00 9.64 12.22
CA GLN A 91 -11.32 10.21 12.50
C GLN A 91 -12.44 9.38 11.87
N ASN A 92 -12.29 8.97 10.62
CA ASN A 92 -13.27 8.09 9.96
C ASN A 92 -13.42 6.73 10.65
N ALA A 93 -12.35 6.17 11.23
CA ALA A 93 -12.45 4.92 11.96
C ALA A 93 -13.23 5.10 13.27
N VAL A 94 -13.00 6.21 13.98
CA VAL A 94 -13.76 6.57 15.19
C VAL A 94 -15.23 6.83 14.85
N ALA A 95 -15.51 7.64 13.81
CA ALA A 95 -16.87 7.91 13.35
C ALA A 95 -17.66 6.64 13.05
N MET A 96 -17.07 5.73 12.26
CA MET A 96 -17.72 4.45 11.91
C MET A 96 -17.97 3.55 13.12
N PHE A 97 -17.12 3.62 14.12
CA PHE A 97 -17.30 2.90 15.37
C PHE A 97 -18.43 3.52 16.20
N CYS A 98 -18.45 4.84 16.34
CA CYS A 98 -19.53 5.55 17.03
C CYS A 98 -20.89 5.28 16.36
N ASP A 99 -20.96 5.31 15.03
CA ASP A 99 -22.18 4.93 14.30
C ASP A 99 -22.65 3.51 14.64
N PHE A 100 -21.73 2.56 14.76
CA PHE A 100 -22.03 1.19 15.16
C PHE A 100 -22.51 1.11 16.63
N ALA A 101 -21.80 1.78 17.51
CA ALA A 101 -22.09 1.73 18.97
C ALA A 101 -23.43 2.42 19.31
N CYS A 102 -23.78 3.48 18.58
CA CYS A 102 -25.04 4.22 18.76
C CYS A 102 -26.24 3.57 18.05
N ASP A 103 -26.00 2.63 17.12
CA ASP A 103 -27.09 2.02 16.34
C ASP A 103 -27.94 1.10 17.22
N GLY A 104 -29.15 1.54 17.53
CA GLY A 104 -30.09 0.82 18.40
C GLY A 104 -30.38 -0.62 17.98
N ARG A 105 -30.14 -0.97 16.72
CA ARG A 105 -30.31 -2.33 16.21
C ARG A 105 -29.31 -3.32 16.80
N TYR A 106 -28.15 -2.86 17.28
CA TYR A 106 -27.13 -3.69 17.94
C TYR A 106 -27.30 -3.76 19.46
N GLY A 107 -28.03 -2.83 20.07
CA GLY A 107 -28.37 -2.84 21.51
C GLY A 107 -27.25 -2.36 22.46
N TRP A 108 -26.11 -1.88 21.92
CA TRP A 108 -24.99 -1.47 22.77
C TRP A 108 -25.27 -0.25 23.63
N GLY A 109 -26.03 0.73 23.11
CA GLY A 109 -26.45 1.91 23.88
C GLY A 109 -27.24 1.55 25.13
N VAL A 110 -28.21 0.66 24.99
CA VAL A 110 -29.03 0.17 26.11
C VAL A 110 -28.20 -0.55 27.17
N GLU A 111 -27.27 -1.41 26.74
CA GLU A 111 -26.39 -2.14 27.67
C GLU A 111 -25.40 -1.24 28.40
N CYS A 112 -24.86 -0.22 27.73
CA CYS A 112 -24.00 0.76 28.39
C CYS A 112 -24.77 1.62 29.39
N GLU A 113 -25.94 2.11 29.03
CA GLU A 113 -26.77 2.91 29.90
C GLU A 113 -27.22 2.12 31.15
N ALA A 114 -27.63 0.86 30.98
CA ALA A 114 -28.03 0.00 32.09
C ALA A 114 -26.87 -0.29 33.08
N ARG A 115 -25.63 -0.34 32.62
CA ARG A 115 -24.48 -0.70 33.45
C ARG A 115 -23.72 0.50 34.00
N PHE A 116 -23.66 1.61 33.25
CA PHE A 116 -22.82 2.77 33.57
C PHE A 116 -23.61 4.08 33.68
N GLY A 117 -24.90 4.10 33.37
CA GLY A 117 -25.72 5.31 33.38
C GLY A 117 -25.47 6.26 32.22
N GLU A 118 -24.69 5.84 31.23
CA GLU A 118 -24.27 6.62 30.08
C GLU A 118 -24.31 5.74 28.82
N HIS A 119 -24.49 6.34 27.64
CA HIS A 119 -24.54 5.62 26.38
C HIS A 119 -23.59 6.23 25.34
N PRO A 120 -23.06 5.45 24.40
CA PRO A 120 -22.20 5.96 23.32
C PRO A 120 -22.95 6.99 22.48
N SER A 121 -22.23 8.02 22.04
CA SER A 121 -22.73 9.05 21.13
C SER A 121 -21.83 9.20 19.89
N GLN A 122 -22.36 9.76 18.79
CA GLN A 122 -21.55 10.16 17.66
C GLN A 122 -20.79 11.45 18.02
N ILE A 123 -19.47 11.36 18.05
CA ILE A 123 -18.61 12.49 18.42
C ILE A 123 -17.90 13.14 17.22
N CYS A 124 -17.98 12.51 16.05
CA CYS A 124 -17.35 13.00 14.82
C CYS A 124 -18.41 13.63 13.92
N HIS A 125 -18.24 14.90 13.59
CA HIS A 125 -19.14 15.68 12.78
C HIS A 125 -18.36 16.44 11.71
N ASP A 126 -19.03 16.99 10.68
CA ASP A 126 -18.37 17.72 9.61
C ASP A 126 -17.57 18.95 10.11
N TRP A 127 -18.05 19.57 11.20
CA TRP A 127 -17.41 20.74 11.78
C TRP A 127 -16.16 20.43 12.63
N ASN A 128 -15.93 19.17 13.07
CA ASN A 128 -14.78 18.79 13.90
C ASN A 128 -13.88 17.71 13.25
N THR A 129 -14.16 17.33 12.02
CA THR A 129 -13.35 16.36 11.27
C THR A 129 -12.72 17.01 10.04
N ALA A 130 -11.62 16.44 9.59
CA ALA A 130 -10.88 16.95 8.44
C ALA A 130 -11.62 16.67 7.13
N ASP A 131 -11.90 17.72 6.34
CA ASP A 131 -12.52 17.62 5.03
C ASP A 131 -11.73 16.77 4.04
N HIS A 132 -12.45 16.25 3.05
CA HIS A 132 -11.85 15.66 1.87
C HIS A 132 -11.37 16.79 0.94
N VAL A 133 -10.08 17.02 0.90
CA VAL A 133 -9.49 17.88 -0.13
C VAL A 133 -9.40 17.05 -1.41
N ALA A 134 -10.18 17.43 -2.41
CA ALA A 134 -10.20 16.79 -3.73
C ALA A 134 -8.93 17.16 -4.52
N ASP A 135 -8.44 18.36 -4.34
CA ASP A 135 -7.22 18.86 -4.97
C ASP A 135 -6.02 18.61 -4.05
N TYR A 136 -5.17 17.70 -4.51
CA TYR A 136 -4.00 17.28 -3.79
C TYR A 136 -2.85 18.25 -4.07
N GLU A 137 -2.78 19.35 -3.33
CA GLU A 137 -1.58 20.18 -3.19
C GLU A 137 -0.60 19.56 -2.19
N ALA A 138 -0.49 18.25 -2.16
CA ALA A 138 0.49 17.65 -1.29
C ALA A 138 1.82 17.60 -2.04
N ASP A 139 2.81 18.21 -1.44
CA ASP A 139 4.20 17.81 -1.61
C ASP A 139 4.23 16.27 -1.43
N PRO A 140 4.51 15.49 -2.48
CA PRO A 140 4.41 14.06 -2.38
C PRO A 140 5.49 13.62 -1.39
N ALA A 141 5.07 13.21 -0.19
CA ALA A 141 5.94 12.64 0.84
C ALA A 141 6.76 11.43 0.30
N ARG A 142 6.63 11.12 -0.99
CA ARG A 142 7.28 10.03 -1.71
C ARG A 142 7.53 10.45 -3.14
N ARG A 143 8.74 10.92 -3.42
CA ARG A 143 9.18 11.22 -4.78
C ARG A 143 9.57 9.94 -5.53
N PRO A 144 9.57 9.96 -6.88
CA PRO A 144 10.24 8.93 -7.67
C PRO A 144 11.76 8.98 -7.42
N PHE A 145 12.45 7.89 -7.72
CA PHE A 145 13.89 7.92 -7.92
C PHE A 145 14.22 8.80 -9.12
N THR A 146 15.30 9.55 -9.05
CA THR A 146 15.92 10.07 -10.25
C THR A 146 16.50 8.90 -11.06
N ARG A 147 16.74 9.09 -12.36
CA ARG A 147 17.33 8.02 -13.21
C ARG A 147 18.69 7.60 -12.69
N ALA A 148 19.53 8.53 -12.24
CA ALA A 148 20.85 8.24 -11.67
C ALA A 148 20.75 7.46 -10.35
N GLU A 149 19.85 7.85 -9.43
CA GLU A 149 19.62 7.11 -8.19
C GLU A 149 19.11 5.69 -8.46
N LEU A 150 18.20 5.53 -9.42
CA LEU A 150 17.65 4.21 -9.76
C LEU A 150 18.72 3.31 -10.39
N GLN A 151 19.51 3.85 -11.32
CA GLN A 151 20.62 3.11 -11.93
C GLN A 151 21.63 2.72 -10.87
N GLY A 152 22.09 3.65 -10.03
CA GLY A 152 22.99 3.36 -8.94
C GLY A 152 22.44 2.31 -7.96
N PHE A 153 21.13 2.33 -7.69
CA PHE A 153 20.47 1.32 -6.85
C PHE A 153 20.52 -0.08 -7.47
N PHE A 154 20.34 -0.19 -8.78
CA PHE A 154 20.43 -1.47 -9.49
C PHE A 154 21.88 -1.94 -9.60
N ASP A 155 22.81 -1.05 -9.90
CA ASP A 155 24.24 -1.36 -9.97
C ASP A 155 24.76 -1.88 -8.64
N PHE A 156 24.41 -1.21 -7.54
CA PHE A 156 24.73 -1.66 -6.19
C PHE A 156 24.15 -3.04 -5.87
N ALA A 157 22.90 -3.29 -6.32
CA ALA A 157 22.28 -4.60 -6.12
C ALA A 157 23.01 -5.70 -6.91
N ASP A 158 23.43 -5.43 -8.14
CA ASP A 158 24.21 -6.34 -8.98
C ASP A 158 25.62 -6.59 -8.37
N GLU A 159 26.29 -5.56 -7.86
CA GLU A 159 27.58 -5.68 -7.19
C GLU A 159 27.51 -6.58 -5.95
N ARG A 160 26.43 -6.50 -5.17
CA ARG A 160 26.21 -7.40 -4.04
C ARG A 160 26.10 -8.86 -4.47
N VAL A 161 25.48 -9.12 -5.61
CA VAL A 161 25.42 -10.48 -6.19
C VAL A 161 26.83 -10.95 -6.58
N ALA A 162 27.57 -10.12 -7.31
CA ALA A 162 28.94 -10.44 -7.74
C ALA A 162 29.86 -10.71 -6.54
N THR A 163 29.79 -9.87 -5.51
CA THR A 163 30.59 -10.02 -4.27
C THR A 163 30.22 -11.29 -3.52
N ALA A 164 28.94 -11.63 -3.41
CA ALA A 164 28.50 -12.84 -2.71
C ALA A 164 28.94 -14.11 -3.46
N ARG A 165 28.89 -14.10 -4.79
CA ARG A 165 29.40 -15.20 -5.65
C ARG A 165 30.92 -15.39 -5.49
N ALA A 166 31.67 -14.30 -5.61
CA ALA A 166 33.14 -14.36 -5.56
C ALA A 166 33.67 -14.90 -4.22
N HIS A 167 32.99 -14.64 -3.11
CA HIS A 167 33.41 -15.02 -1.77
C HIS A 167 32.71 -16.25 -1.21
N GLY A 168 31.83 -16.92 -1.95
CA GLY A 168 31.05 -18.08 -1.46
C GLY A 168 30.22 -17.77 -0.20
N ARG A 169 29.84 -16.52 0.02
CA ARG A 169 29.16 -16.07 1.25
C ARG A 169 27.72 -16.54 1.30
N LYS A 170 27.25 -16.86 2.52
CA LYS A 170 25.83 -17.07 2.80
C LYS A 170 25.04 -15.82 2.37
N GLY A 171 23.85 -16.02 1.80
CA GLY A 171 22.99 -14.92 1.35
C GLY A 171 23.12 -14.54 -0.13
N GLY A 172 23.98 -15.21 -0.90
CA GLY A 172 24.11 -14.96 -2.34
C GLY A 172 22.81 -15.17 -3.13
N LEU A 173 22.07 -16.23 -2.80
CA LEU A 173 20.74 -16.47 -3.41
C LEU A 173 19.74 -15.37 -3.06
N ALA A 174 19.74 -14.90 -1.80
CA ALA A 174 18.90 -13.81 -1.38
C ALA A 174 19.25 -12.50 -2.10
N ALA A 175 20.56 -12.19 -2.26
CA ALA A 175 21.01 -11.01 -2.99
C ALA A 175 20.56 -11.06 -4.45
N TRP A 176 20.71 -12.18 -5.13
CA TRP A 176 20.32 -12.34 -6.52
C TRP A 176 18.81 -12.24 -6.72
N ARG A 177 18.00 -12.90 -5.83
CA ARG A 177 16.56 -12.72 -5.79
C ARG A 177 16.17 -11.26 -5.61
N ASP A 178 16.78 -10.55 -4.65
CA ASP A 178 16.44 -9.18 -4.32
C ASP A 178 16.69 -8.26 -5.52
N THR A 179 17.81 -8.42 -6.21
CA THR A 179 18.13 -7.68 -7.44
C THR A 179 17.07 -7.89 -8.52
N ALA A 180 16.74 -9.14 -8.83
CA ALA A 180 15.71 -9.45 -9.82
C ALA A 180 14.33 -8.91 -9.38
N LEU A 181 13.97 -9.03 -8.10
CA LEU A 181 12.72 -8.55 -7.53
C LEU A 181 12.58 -7.02 -7.65
N PHE A 182 13.63 -6.26 -7.34
CA PHE A 182 13.58 -4.79 -7.43
C PHE A 182 13.48 -4.32 -8.89
N LYS A 183 14.26 -4.92 -9.77
CA LYS A 183 14.21 -4.65 -11.22
C LYS A 183 12.81 -4.97 -11.80
N VAL A 184 12.23 -6.11 -11.46
CA VAL A 184 10.88 -6.50 -11.87
C VAL A 184 9.82 -5.58 -11.25
N THR A 185 9.96 -5.20 -9.98
CA THR A 185 9.03 -4.28 -9.33
C THR A 185 8.98 -2.93 -10.04
N TYR A 186 10.12 -2.41 -10.47
CA TYR A 186 10.21 -1.21 -11.28
C TYR A 186 9.62 -1.44 -12.68
N ALA A 187 10.12 -2.42 -13.42
CA ALA A 187 9.87 -2.58 -14.85
C ALA A 187 8.40 -2.88 -15.21
N TRP A 188 7.61 -3.40 -14.27
CA TRP A 188 6.16 -3.59 -14.43
C TRP A 188 5.32 -2.69 -13.51
N GLY A 189 5.92 -1.71 -12.86
CA GLY A 189 5.22 -0.75 -12.01
C GLY A 189 4.41 -1.40 -10.88
N LEU A 190 4.96 -2.44 -10.23
CA LEU A 190 4.22 -3.27 -9.28
C LEU A 190 4.11 -2.61 -7.90
N ARG A 191 2.96 -2.82 -7.24
CA ARG A 191 2.86 -2.59 -5.80
C ARG A 191 3.62 -3.69 -5.06
N ARG A 192 4.20 -3.37 -3.91
CA ARG A 192 4.94 -4.32 -3.06
C ARG A 192 4.20 -5.63 -2.82
N ARG A 193 2.87 -5.57 -2.57
CA ARG A 193 2.06 -6.79 -2.39
C ARG A 193 1.88 -7.54 -3.69
N GLU A 194 1.69 -6.85 -4.80
CA GLU A 194 1.58 -7.46 -6.12
C GLU A 194 2.87 -8.23 -6.45
N ALA A 195 4.03 -7.59 -6.27
CA ALA A 195 5.33 -8.23 -6.47
C ALA A 195 5.51 -9.47 -5.59
N ALA A 196 5.17 -9.41 -4.28
CA ALA A 196 5.26 -10.56 -3.37
C ALA A 196 4.39 -11.74 -3.79
N MET A 197 3.26 -11.46 -4.43
CA MET A 197 2.25 -12.47 -4.78
C MET A 197 2.39 -13.04 -6.20
N LEU A 198 3.43 -12.66 -6.95
CA LEU A 198 3.69 -13.21 -8.28
C LEU A 198 3.98 -14.70 -8.21
N ASP A 199 3.45 -15.41 -9.20
CA ASP A 199 3.78 -16.79 -9.51
C ASP A 199 4.56 -16.88 -10.83
N VAL A 200 5.29 -17.95 -11.03
CA VAL A 200 6.02 -18.21 -12.30
C VAL A 200 5.07 -18.32 -13.50
N THR A 201 3.81 -18.67 -13.25
CA THR A 201 2.76 -18.82 -14.27
C THR A 201 2.05 -17.51 -14.60
N ASP A 202 2.39 -16.40 -13.94
CA ASP A 202 1.76 -15.10 -14.22
C ASP A 202 2.30 -14.42 -15.48
N PHE A 203 3.42 -14.92 -16.02
CA PHE A 203 3.97 -14.44 -17.29
C PHE A 203 3.40 -15.23 -18.48
N SER A 204 3.18 -14.53 -19.59
CA SER A 204 2.70 -15.09 -20.84
C SER A 204 3.26 -14.34 -22.04
N THR A 205 3.10 -14.92 -23.22
CA THR A 205 3.46 -14.27 -24.48
C THR A 205 2.56 -13.09 -24.80
N ASN A 206 3.12 -12.09 -25.47
CA ASN A 206 2.38 -10.98 -26.06
C ASN A 206 2.43 -11.15 -27.58
N PRO A 207 1.31 -11.44 -28.27
CA PRO A 207 1.30 -11.58 -29.73
C PRO A 207 1.78 -10.35 -30.49
N ALA A 208 1.65 -9.14 -29.90
CA ALA A 208 2.11 -7.89 -30.48
C ALA A 208 3.61 -7.61 -30.25
N ALA A 209 4.29 -8.43 -29.44
CA ALA A 209 5.71 -8.31 -29.11
C ALA A 209 6.34 -9.71 -28.96
N PRO A 210 6.39 -10.52 -30.03
CA PRO A 210 6.86 -11.91 -29.97
C PRO A 210 8.33 -12.04 -29.59
N GLU A 211 9.13 -10.99 -29.80
CA GLU A 211 10.54 -10.91 -29.41
C GLU A 211 10.76 -11.00 -27.89
N LEU A 212 9.76 -10.67 -27.09
CA LEU A 212 9.80 -10.78 -25.63
C LEU A 212 9.48 -12.20 -25.13
N GLY A 213 9.19 -13.12 -26.03
CA GLY A 213 8.93 -14.52 -25.72
C GLY A 213 7.84 -14.70 -24.67
N ARG A 214 8.04 -15.63 -23.74
CA ARG A 214 7.05 -15.95 -22.69
C ARG A 214 6.89 -14.88 -21.61
N PHE A 215 7.64 -13.79 -21.66
CA PHE A 215 7.59 -12.71 -20.67
C PHE A 215 7.02 -11.40 -21.24
N GLY A 216 6.40 -11.46 -22.41
CA GLY A 216 5.81 -10.27 -23.06
C GLY A 216 4.63 -9.65 -22.34
N MET A 217 3.96 -10.40 -21.45
CA MET A 217 2.80 -9.97 -20.66
C MET A 217 2.88 -10.50 -19.23
N LEU A 218 2.53 -9.68 -18.25
CA LEU A 218 2.42 -10.07 -16.85
C LEU A 218 0.98 -9.92 -16.36
N SER A 219 0.37 -11.00 -15.87
CA SER A 219 -0.95 -11.00 -15.24
C SER A 219 -0.84 -10.70 -13.75
N VAL A 220 -1.20 -9.49 -13.35
CA VAL A 220 -1.24 -9.07 -11.94
C VAL A 220 -2.60 -9.41 -11.34
N ARG A 221 -2.65 -10.48 -10.53
CA ARG A 221 -3.89 -11.04 -9.97
C ARG A 221 -4.30 -10.44 -8.62
N TRP A 222 -3.37 -9.83 -7.90
CA TRP A 222 -3.54 -9.41 -6.50
C TRP A 222 -3.52 -7.88 -6.33
N GLY A 223 -4.19 -7.17 -7.22
CA GLY A 223 -4.39 -5.73 -7.09
C GLY A 223 -5.17 -5.33 -5.83
N LYS A 224 -5.25 -4.03 -5.56
CA LYS A 224 -5.99 -3.52 -4.40
C LYS A 224 -7.49 -3.84 -4.57
N ALA A 225 -8.05 -4.62 -3.64
CA ALA A 225 -9.48 -4.87 -3.56
C ALA A 225 -10.23 -3.60 -3.11
N MET A 226 -11.48 -3.45 -3.54
CA MET A 226 -12.38 -2.39 -3.09
C MET A 226 -13.60 -3.01 -2.41
N ARG A 227 -13.92 -2.55 -1.19
CA ARG A 227 -15.18 -2.82 -0.47
C ARG A 227 -15.77 -4.22 -0.70
N GLY A 228 -15.11 -5.27 -0.23
CA GLY A 228 -15.61 -6.64 -0.34
C GLY A 228 -15.50 -7.29 -1.73
N SER A 229 -14.99 -6.55 -2.72
CA SER A 229 -14.71 -7.11 -4.04
C SER A 229 -13.41 -7.94 -4.05
N PRO A 230 -13.30 -8.95 -4.93
CA PRO A 230 -12.05 -9.67 -5.10
C PRO A 230 -10.93 -8.72 -5.56
N PRO A 231 -9.66 -9.12 -5.40
CA PRO A 231 -8.54 -8.33 -5.88
C PRO A 231 -8.67 -8.00 -7.37
N ARG A 232 -8.44 -6.73 -7.73
CA ARG A 232 -8.45 -6.32 -9.13
C ARG A 232 -7.35 -7.05 -9.89
N ARG A 233 -7.71 -7.54 -11.06
CA ARG A 233 -6.78 -8.16 -12.00
C ARG A 233 -6.48 -7.20 -13.14
N ARG A 234 -5.24 -7.22 -13.63
CA ARG A 234 -4.84 -6.48 -14.83
C ARG A 234 -3.71 -7.23 -15.53
N ASN A 235 -3.61 -7.03 -16.83
CA ASN A 235 -2.47 -7.44 -17.60
C ASN A 235 -1.56 -6.23 -17.82
N VAL A 236 -0.27 -6.44 -17.68
CA VAL A 236 0.78 -5.42 -17.82
C VAL A 236 1.71 -5.87 -18.93
N ALA A 237 1.77 -5.09 -20.02
CA ALA A 237 2.69 -5.36 -21.12
C ALA A 237 4.12 -5.10 -20.68
N SER A 238 5.05 -5.94 -21.09
CA SER A 238 6.48 -5.72 -20.89
C SER A 238 6.95 -4.65 -21.88
N VAL A 239 7.49 -3.56 -21.36
CA VAL A 239 7.98 -2.41 -22.15
C VAL A 239 9.49 -2.22 -22.06
N MET A 240 10.17 -3.05 -21.27
CA MET A 240 11.60 -2.98 -21.00
C MET A 240 12.25 -4.34 -21.33
N PRO A 241 12.91 -4.53 -22.48
CA PRO A 241 13.52 -5.81 -22.88
C PRO A 241 14.51 -6.36 -21.83
N TRP A 242 15.35 -5.51 -21.27
CA TRP A 242 16.31 -5.92 -20.23
C TRP A 242 15.65 -6.58 -19.00
N ALA A 243 14.43 -6.19 -18.66
CA ALA A 243 13.71 -6.77 -17.52
C ALA A 243 13.20 -8.19 -17.84
N VAL A 244 12.90 -8.47 -19.08
CA VAL A 244 12.55 -9.81 -19.57
C VAL A 244 13.75 -10.76 -19.40
N GLU A 245 14.95 -10.29 -19.75
CA GLU A 245 16.20 -11.03 -19.55
C GLU A 245 16.43 -11.34 -18.07
N VAL A 246 16.26 -10.35 -17.18
CA VAL A 246 16.40 -10.52 -15.71
C VAL A 246 15.45 -11.60 -15.17
N VAL A 247 14.18 -11.62 -15.61
CA VAL A 247 13.24 -12.68 -15.19
C VAL A 247 13.64 -14.03 -15.74
N GLY A 248 14.07 -14.08 -17.00
CA GLY A 248 14.52 -15.29 -17.67
C GLY A 248 15.71 -15.91 -16.93
N GLU A 249 16.74 -15.11 -16.66
CA GLU A 249 17.94 -15.50 -15.91
C GLU A 249 17.59 -15.99 -14.49
N TYR A 250 16.78 -15.22 -13.76
CA TYR A 250 16.36 -15.60 -12.42
C TYR A 250 15.64 -16.96 -12.40
N LEU A 251 14.75 -17.20 -13.34
CA LEU A 251 14.00 -18.47 -13.42
C LEU A 251 14.85 -19.64 -13.87
N ALA A 252 15.85 -19.42 -14.74
CA ALA A 252 16.71 -20.46 -15.25
C ALA A 252 17.84 -20.83 -14.27
N GLU A 253 18.46 -19.84 -13.64
CA GLU A 253 19.70 -20.02 -12.90
C GLU A 253 19.54 -19.94 -11.38
N VAL A 254 18.65 -19.08 -10.88
CA VAL A 254 18.60 -18.78 -9.45
C VAL A 254 17.50 -19.53 -8.73
N ARG A 255 16.28 -19.45 -9.26
CA ARG A 255 15.11 -20.06 -8.62
C ARG A 255 15.25 -21.58 -8.40
N PRO A 256 15.85 -22.38 -9.32
CA PRO A 256 16.05 -23.81 -9.08
C PRO A 256 16.97 -24.10 -7.89
N LEU A 257 17.89 -23.20 -7.55
CA LEU A 257 18.82 -23.36 -6.43
C LEU A 257 18.15 -23.33 -5.05
N TYR A 258 16.90 -22.86 -4.98
CA TYR A 258 16.07 -22.97 -3.76
C TYR A 258 15.49 -24.38 -3.55
N GLY A 259 15.77 -25.32 -4.47
CA GLY A 259 15.26 -26.69 -4.41
C GLY A 259 13.82 -26.83 -4.87
N SER A 260 13.32 -28.07 -4.79
CA SER A 260 11.91 -28.36 -5.11
C SER A 260 11.01 -27.95 -3.95
N THR A 261 10.37 -26.81 -4.06
CA THR A 261 9.58 -26.20 -2.97
C THR A 261 8.09 -26.54 -3.06
N GLY A 262 7.63 -27.16 -4.15
CA GLY A 262 6.20 -27.44 -4.41
C GLY A 262 5.34 -26.18 -4.54
N THR A 263 5.94 -24.97 -4.59
CA THR A 263 5.22 -23.70 -4.71
C THR A 263 5.43 -23.05 -6.08
N SER A 264 4.36 -22.46 -6.61
CA SER A 264 4.39 -21.62 -7.82
C SER A 264 4.98 -20.23 -7.60
N ALA A 265 5.25 -19.84 -6.35
CA ALA A 265 5.76 -18.50 -6.03
C ALA A 265 7.00 -18.14 -6.84
N LEU A 266 6.99 -16.94 -7.43
CA LEU A 266 8.15 -16.44 -8.18
C LEU A 266 9.33 -16.20 -7.23
N TRP A 267 9.10 -15.50 -6.13
CA TRP A 267 10.13 -15.09 -5.18
C TRP A 267 10.11 -15.97 -3.94
N LEU A 268 11.23 -16.62 -3.67
CA LEU A 268 11.37 -17.56 -2.56
C LEU A 268 12.26 -16.99 -1.45
N THR A 269 11.95 -17.35 -0.22
CA THR A 269 12.89 -17.23 0.90
C THR A 269 13.89 -18.37 0.88
N GLU A 270 14.99 -18.26 1.61
CA GLU A 270 15.98 -19.35 1.74
C GLU A 270 15.38 -20.64 2.37
N ARG A 271 14.19 -20.53 2.97
CA ARG A 271 13.41 -21.68 3.48
C ARG A 271 12.44 -22.26 2.45
N GLY A 272 12.49 -21.83 1.19
CA GLY A 272 11.63 -22.34 0.12
C GLY A 272 10.19 -21.83 0.16
N SER A 273 9.84 -20.90 1.04
CA SER A 273 8.49 -20.30 1.11
C SER A 273 8.43 -19.00 0.31
N ARG A 274 7.21 -18.56 -0.05
CA ARG A 274 6.96 -17.25 -0.68
C ARG A 274 7.47 -16.11 0.20
N ILE A 275 8.15 -15.13 -0.41
CA ILE A 275 8.54 -13.91 0.29
C ILE A 275 7.33 -13.08 0.70
N SER A 276 7.35 -12.50 1.89
CA SER A 276 6.30 -11.60 2.35
C SER A 276 6.53 -10.16 1.87
N ALA A 277 5.45 -9.39 1.72
CA ALA A 277 5.56 -7.97 1.41
C ALA A 277 6.35 -7.18 2.48
N ARG A 278 6.30 -7.61 3.75
CA ARG A 278 7.11 -7.04 4.83
C ARG A 278 8.60 -7.28 4.58
N HIS A 279 8.97 -8.51 4.24
CA HIS A 279 10.37 -8.86 3.98
C HIS A 279 10.93 -8.12 2.76
N ILE A 280 10.13 -7.91 1.70
CA ILE A 280 10.52 -7.05 0.57
C ILE A 280 10.87 -5.63 1.05
N ASN A 281 10.07 -5.06 1.96
CA ASN A 281 10.35 -3.74 2.52
C ASN A 281 11.65 -3.72 3.33
N GLU A 282 11.86 -4.72 4.18
CA GLU A 282 13.07 -4.85 5.00
C GLU A 282 14.32 -4.96 4.12
N ARG A 283 14.25 -5.78 3.06
CA ARG A 283 15.35 -5.90 2.11
C ARG A 283 15.63 -4.60 1.37
N PHE A 284 14.60 -3.97 0.83
CA PHE A 284 14.75 -2.69 0.13
C PHE A 284 15.37 -1.61 1.03
N CYS A 285 14.88 -1.46 2.27
CA CYS A 285 15.44 -0.50 3.22
C CYS A 285 16.91 -0.78 3.51
N ALA A 286 17.30 -2.06 3.66
CA ALA A 286 18.70 -2.43 3.87
C ALA A 286 19.63 -2.04 2.70
N TYR A 287 19.14 -2.11 1.44
CA TYR A 287 19.89 -1.66 0.26
C TYR A 287 19.96 -0.13 0.20
N ARG A 288 18.81 0.54 0.37
CA ARG A 288 18.71 2.00 0.42
C ARG A 288 19.66 2.60 1.46
N ASP A 289 19.61 2.08 2.68
CA ASP A 289 20.38 2.59 3.82
C ASP A 289 21.89 2.33 3.63
N ALA A 290 22.27 1.20 3.04
CA ALA A 290 23.66 0.89 2.71
C ALA A 290 24.25 1.82 1.65
N MET A 291 23.40 2.41 0.79
CA MET A 291 23.78 3.41 -0.20
C MET A 291 23.71 4.85 0.32
N GLY A 292 23.23 5.08 1.54
CA GLY A 292 22.98 6.42 2.06
C GLY A 292 21.87 7.19 1.33
N LEU A 293 20.97 6.48 0.66
CA LEU A 293 19.85 7.11 -0.04
C LEU A 293 18.78 7.60 0.95
N PRO A 294 18.02 8.66 0.59
CA PRO A 294 17.02 9.27 1.46
C PRO A 294 15.97 8.29 1.99
N ALA A 295 15.61 8.44 3.28
CA ALA A 295 14.69 7.54 3.98
C ALA A 295 13.26 7.52 3.43
N GLU A 296 12.83 8.59 2.73
CA GLU A 296 11.55 8.68 2.04
C GLU A 296 11.43 7.72 0.84
N LEU A 297 12.55 7.23 0.30
CA LEU A 297 12.54 6.22 -0.75
C LEU A 297 12.12 4.87 -0.17
N THR A 298 11.05 4.34 -0.71
CA THR A 298 10.41 3.08 -0.30
C THR A 298 10.20 2.18 -1.53
N PRO A 299 9.89 0.88 -1.38
CA PRO A 299 9.57 0.03 -2.53
C PRO A 299 8.46 0.60 -3.44
N HIS A 300 7.57 1.44 -2.90
CA HIS A 300 6.53 2.09 -3.68
C HIS A 300 7.09 3.15 -4.64
N CYS A 301 8.24 3.74 -4.30
CA CYS A 301 8.93 4.70 -5.17
C CYS A 301 9.43 4.06 -6.47
N LEU A 302 9.74 2.76 -6.50
CA LEU A 302 10.04 2.04 -7.75
C LEU A 302 8.87 2.12 -8.74
N ARG A 303 7.64 1.94 -8.26
CA ARG A 303 6.46 2.09 -9.09
C ARG A 303 6.20 3.56 -9.48
N HIS A 304 6.44 4.52 -8.59
CA HIS A 304 6.38 5.94 -8.94
C HIS A 304 7.37 6.27 -10.04
N SER A 305 8.61 5.76 -9.94
CA SER A 305 9.64 5.94 -10.95
C SER A 305 9.25 5.34 -12.30
N TYR A 306 8.64 4.14 -12.32
CA TYR A 306 8.11 3.55 -13.54
C TYR A 306 7.13 4.50 -14.24
N VAL A 307 6.16 5.04 -13.48
CA VAL A 307 5.16 5.96 -14.02
C VAL A 307 5.81 7.24 -14.54
N SER A 308 6.64 7.91 -13.72
CA SER A 308 7.27 9.18 -14.07
C SER A 308 8.22 9.03 -15.26
N HIS A 309 9.07 7.99 -15.26
CA HIS A 309 10.04 7.78 -16.31
C HIS A 309 9.39 7.44 -17.66
N LEU A 310 8.32 6.63 -17.67
CA LEU A 310 7.60 6.35 -18.93
C LEU A 310 6.92 7.60 -19.48
N VAL A 311 6.33 8.43 -18.64
CA VAL A 311 5.74 9.70 -19.07
C VAL A 311 6.83 10.65 -19.59
N GLU A 312 7.99 10.73 -18.93
CA GLU A 312 9.16 11.51 -19.35
C GLU A 312 9.75 11.00 -20.68
N ASP A 313 9.63 9.70 -20.96
CA ASP A 313 10.02 9.07 -22.23
C ASP A 313 8.96 9.26 -23.34
N GLY A 314 7.88 10.02 -23.06
CA GLY A 314 6.83 10.34 -24.02
C GLY A 314 5.78 9.23 -24.23
N VAL A 315 5.74 8.23 -23.34
CA VAL A 315 4.70 7.19 -23.41
C VAL A 315 3.36 7.79 -22.99
N ASP A 316 2.31 7.44 -23.72
CA ASP A 316 0.95 7.94 -23.47
C ASP A 316 0.52 7.73 -22.02
N PRO A 317 0.13 8.79 -21.31
CA PRO A 317 -0.24 8.70 -19.89
C PRO A 317 -1.43 7.79 -19.61
N LEU A 318 -2.37 7.63 -20.55
CA LEU A 318 -3.51 6.73 -20.41
C LEU A 318 -3.04 5.28 -20.45
N PHE A 319 -2.10 4.96 -21.36
CA PHE A 319 -1.45 3.65 -21.38
C PHE A 319 -0.74 3.37 -20.05
N VAL A 320 0.08 4.31 -19.55
CA VAL A 320 0.77 4.17 -18.27
C VAL A 320 -0.22 3.96 -17.12
N GLN A 321 -1.33 4.70 -17.10
CA GLN A 321 -2.39 4.54 -16.10
C GLN A 321 -3.01 3.14 -16.12
N GLN A 322 -3.29 2.60 -17.31
CA GLN A 322 -3.81 1.25 -17.47
C GLN A 322 -2.81 0.20 -16.98
N GLN A 323 -1.53 0.33 -17.34
CA GLN A 323 -0.46 -0.54 -16.90
C GLN A 323 -0.42 -0.66 -15.37
N VAL A 324 -0.47 0.46 -14.67
CA VAL A 324 -0.40 0.46 -13.21
C VAL A 324 -1.76 0.22 -12.52
N GLY A 325 -2.88 0.27 -13.24
CA GLY A 325 -4.22 0.02 -12.68
C GLY A 325 -4.61 1.08 -11.64
N HIS A 326 -4.50 2.36 -11.98
CA HIS A 326 -5.05 3.47 -11.21
C HIS A 326 -6.53 3.64 -11.54
N SER A 327 -7.37 3.61 -10.53
CA SER A 327 -8.82 3.54 -10.72
C SER A 327 -9.54 4.88 -10.72
N TRP A 328 -8.91 6.00 -10.31
CA TRP A 328 -9.55 7.34 -10.30
C TRP A 328 -8.52 8.45 -10.14
N ALA A 329 -8.74 9.59 -10.83
CA ALA A 329 -8.21 10.93 -10.57
C ALA A 329 -6.67 11.11 -10.37
N SER A 330 -5.86 10.04 -10.48
CA SER A 330 -4.41 10.15 -10.39
C SER A 330 -3.74 10.65 -11.67
N THR A 331 -4.52 11.02 -12.69
CA THR A 331 -3.99 11.62 -13.92
C THR A 331 -3.25 12.92 -13.58
N THR A 332 -3.80 13.73 -12.69
CA THR A 332 -3.13 14.94 -12.16
C THR A 332 -1.86 14.59 -11.38
N ALA A 333 -1.88 13.52 -10.57
CA ALA A 333 -0.72 13.06 -9.81
C ALA A 333 0.41 12.50 -10.68
N ILE A 334 0.11 11.94 -11.85
CA ILE A 334 1.12 11.51 -12.84
C ILE A 334 1.87 12.75 -13.36
N TYR A 335 1.15 13.81 -13.71
CA TYR A 335 1.76 15.04 -14.23
C TYR A 335 2.46 15.88 -13.16
N THR A 336 2.03 15.83 -11.90
CA THR A 336 2.69 16.57 -10.81
C THR A 336 4.01 15.94 -10.36
N SER A 337 4.20 14.64 -10.58
CA SER A 337 5.44 13.92 -10.26
C SER A 337 6.50 13.97 -11.38
N VAL A 338 6.18 14.57 -12.51
CA VAL A 338 7.10 14.73 -13.64
C VAL A 338 8.12 15.83 -13.34
N SER A 339 9.39 15.57 -13.67
CA SER A 339 10.49 16.51 -13.38
C SER A 339 10.29 17.89 -14.02
N GLY A 340 10.84 18.92 -13.39
CA GLY A 340 10.85 20.28 -13.94
C GLY A 340 11.51 20.33 -15.33
N ASP A 341 12.55 19.53 -15.54
CA ASP A 341 13.27 19.45 -16.81
C ASP A 341 12.38 18.91 -17.95
N TYR A 342 11.55 17.91 -17.65
CA TYR A 342 10.57 17.40 -18.64
C TYR A 342 9.52 18.46 -18.99
N LYS A 343 8.98 19.17 -18.01
CA LYS A 343 8.02 20.26 -18.26
C LYS A 343 8.62 21.33 -19.18
N ASN A 344 9.88 21.69 -18.91
CA ASN A 344 10.62 22.64 -19.74
C ASN A 344 10.89 22.10 -21.15
N LYS A 345 11.19 20.80 -21.28
CA LYS A 345 11.39 20.15 -22.57
C LYS A 345 10.10 20.18 -23.41
N VAL A 346 8.98 19.69 -22.84
CA VAL A 346 7.68 19.68 -23.51
C VAL A 346 7.24 21.08 -23.93
N MET A 347 7.46 22.07 -23.06
CA MET A 347 7.15 23.46 -23.39
C MET A 347 7.99 23.99 -24.56
N ARG A 348 9.31 23.70 -24.58
CA ARG A 348 10.18 24.09 -25.72
C ARG A 348 9.76 23.41 -27.02
N GLU A 349 9.44 22.12 -26.99
CA GLU A 349 8.97 21.37 -28.15
C GLU A 349 7.63 21.88 -28.66
N ALA A 350 6.70 22.24 -27.76
CA ALA A 350 5.42 22.84 -28.14
C ALA A 350 5.60 24.24 -28.77
N LEU A 351 6.47 25.08 -28.19
CA LEU A 351 6.79 26.38 -28.73
C LEU A 351 7.48 26.27 -30.09
N ALA A 352 8.42 25.35 -30.26
CA ALA A 352 9.09 25.15 -31.56
C ALA A 352 8.09 24.78 -32.66
N ARG A 353 7.14 23.87 -32.38
CA ARG A 353 6.08 23.52 -33.32
C ARG A 353 5.16 24.70 -33.67
N ALA A 354 4.78 25.51 -32.67
CA ALA A 354 3.93 26.67 -32.89
C ALA A 354 4.62 27.70 -33.80
N PHE A 355 5.93 27.92 -33.61
CA PHE A 355 6.70 28.84 -34.50
C PHE A 355 6.93 28.28 -35.89
N GLU A 356 7.08 26.95 -36.06
CA GLU A 356 7.18 26.32 -37.40
C GLU A 356 5.87 26.37 -38.20
N GLU A 357 4.71 26.40 -37.49
CA GLU A 357 3.39 26.56 -38.11
C GLU A 357 3.09 28.00 -38.49
N GLU A 358 3.66 29.02 -37.84
CA GLU A 358 3.52 30.45 -38.19
C GLU A 358 4.39 30.85 -39.41
N GLU A 359 5.45 30.09 -39.71
CA GLU A 359 6.32 30.35 -40.87
C GLU A 359 5.84 29.65 -42.18
N ARG A 360 4.74 28.91 -42.13
CA ARG A 360 4.12 28.25 -43.29
C ARG A 360 2.85 28.99 -43.74
#